data_b9168cf891c927c0f1a189158f157b04
#
_entry.id   b9168cf891c927c0f1a189158f157b04
#
_cell.length_a   1.000
_cell.length_b   1.000
_cell.length_c   1.000
_cell.angle_alpha   90.00
_cell.angle_beta   90.00
_cell.angle_gamma   90.00
#
_symmetry.space_group_name_H-M   'P 1'
#
loop_
_entity.id
_entity.type
_entity.pdbx_description
1 polymer ?
#
loop_
_entity_poly.entity_id
_entity_poly.type
_entity_poly.pdbx_seq_one_letter_code
_entity_poly.pdbx_strand_id
1 'polypeptide(L)'
;MPTSLSDLPPELLPALLEPLVRRQDLYNVCLVNREWAACGQSLLYRRISLFGRDLAIASQLFRLLASNPRLAALVKTLHIRVWPLSLIVKERLAMEEVAVNMLTNCINVEELVFTRKGSLTDRVFEAITSLPRLRIFELNAHTNLSPGSWSASHLLDLPPLRSLSLILPDRNIASILPAFLSHQRELLQNSRAEDGSGGVGGPMLEELSILCRESTVINDTVVSSLAPVLAHGQLHSLALAGCSKLTGAPLLTLLPHLPHLRNLALEACNLDPSFYSGAAPFLTRLESLKLTHPGPRHPTLPAFFPALKSLLEQTKELRAFTLYHSGASATGRREWPIVPGDFIEKLTAVVGDKLRKFEVSGVLIQVEAVEALTTGATGIRDLVLHLGSESDLPRLTASFAPLSSLRTLHLLSQRADVSPDDVLTLAEQCAPTLGQIGFRNRVWIVRRTHPPPARPDSPPGAGPEAPSAPAKVSLAPYDLPWWPEALLVIRT
;
A
#
# COMPACT_ATOMS: atom_id res chain seq x y z
N MET A 1 -19.26 40.53 5.61
CA MET A 1 -19.11 39.08 5.34
C MET A 1 -18.23 38.93 4.13
N PRO A 2 -17.23 38.04 4.11
CA PRO A 2 -16.47 37.81 2.89
C PRO A 2 -17.42 37.33 1.81
N THR A 3 -17.54 38.10 0.76
CA THR A 3 -18.48 37.83 -0.33
C THR A 3 -17.84 37.07 -1.49
N SER A 4 -16.52 36.85 -1.41
CA SER A 4 -15.75 36.15 -2.45
C SER A 4 -14.66 35.29 -1.84
N LEU A 5 -14.36 34.14 -2.50
CA LEU A 5 -13.21 33.29 -2.19
C LEU A 5 -11.88 34.05 -2.30
N SER A 6 -11.83 35.12 -3.07
CA SER A 6 -10.66 36.01 -3.18
C SER A 6 -10.35 36.82 -1.93
N ASP A 7 -11.29 36.91 -0.98
CA ASP A 7 -11.11 37.64 0.27
C ASP A 7 -10.54 36.75 1.40
N LEU A 8 -10.25 35.48 1.10
CA LEU A 8 -9.64 34.55 2.06
C LEU A 8 -8.17 34.89 2.28
N PRO A 9 -7.71 34.91 3.54
CA PRO A 9 -6.28 35.01 3.85
C PRO A 9 -5.48 33.93 3.10
N PRO A 10 -4.36 34.27 2.46
CA PRO A 10 -3.56 33.32 1.67
C PRO A 10 -3.05 32.14 2.51
N GLU A 11 -2.94 32.30 3.84
CA GLU A 11 -2.52 31.24 4.76
C GLU A 11 -3.54 30.11 4.88
N LEU A 12 -4.81 30.35 4.58
CA LEU A 12 -5.87 29.34 4.60
C LEU A 12 -5.97 28.56 3.28
N LEU A 13 -5.40 29.07 2.20
CA LEU A 13 -5.48 28.43 0.89
C LEU A 13 -4.90 27.01 0.87
N PRO A 14 -3.73 26.70 1.49
CA PRO A 14 -3.21 25.33 1.52
C PRO A 14 -4.19 24.36 2.16
N ALA A 15 -4.80 24.71 3.29
CA ALA A 15 -5.75 23.86 4.00
C ALA A 15 -7.05 23.65 3.20
N LEU A 16 -7.52 24.70 2.51
CA LEU A 16 -8.69 24.63 1.63
C LEU A 16 -8.47 23.75 0.41
N LEU A 17 -7.25 23.78 -0.15
CA LEU A 17 -6.91 23.06 -1.38
C LEU A 17 -6.40 21.64 -1.13
N GLU A 18 -5.99 21.31 0.09
CA GLU A 18 -5.46 19.97 0.44
C GLU A 18 -6.41 18.81 0.11
N PRO A 19 -7.75 18.94 0.24
CA PRO A 19 -8.69 17.90 -0.18
C PRO A 19 -8.75 17.66 -1.69
N LEU A 20 -8.18 18.56 -2.51
CA LEU A 20 -8.14 18.37 -3.97
C LEU A 20 -7.06 17.34 -4.34
N VAL A 21 -7.50 16.15 -4.68
CA VAL A 21 -6.61 15.03 -5.03
C VAL A 21 -6.39 14.87 -6.54
N ARG A 22 -7.28 15.42 -7.37
CA ARG A 22 -7.17 15.31 -8.84
C ARG A 22 -6.20 16.33 -9.38
N ARG A 23 -5.28 15.87 -10.22
CA ARG A 23 -4.29 16.76 -10.88
C ARG A 23 -4.95 17.86 -11.71
N GLN A 24 -6.07 17.55 -12.38
CA GLN A 24 -6.81 18.51 -13.17
C GLN A 24 -7.38 19.65 -12.33
N ASP A 25 -7.92 19.34 -11.14
CA ASP A 25 -8.46 20.35 -10.24
C ASP A 25 -7.34 21.27 -9.71
N LEU A 26 -6.20 20.68 -9.31
CA LEU A 26 -5.02 21.46 -8.89
C LEU A 26 -4.46 22.31 -10.05
N TYR A 27 -4.47 21.79 -11.28
CA TYR A 27 -4.10 22.57 -12.44
C TYR A 27 -5.04 23.76 -12.65
N ASN A 28 -6.36 23.56 -12.56
CA ASN A 28 -7.34 24.63 -12.66
C ASN A 28 -7.14 25.69 -11.57
N VAL A 29 -6.81 25.29 -10.36
CA VAL A 29 -6.43 26.18 -9.26
C VAL A 29 -5.25 27.07 -9.66
N CYS A 30 -4.23 26.53 -10.33
CA CYS A 30 -3.08 27.31 -10.77
C CYS A 30 -3.42 28.40 -11.81
N LEU A 31 -4.59 28.33 -12.45
CA LEU A 31 -5.03 29.30 -13.46
C LEU A 31 -5.89 30.44 -12.87
N VAL A 32 -6.23 30.42 -11.58
CA VAL A 32 -7.12 31.42 -10.96
C VAL A 32 -6.42 32.77 -10.78
N ASN A 33 -5.33 32.81 -10.03
CA ASN A 33 -4.49 33.99 -9.83
C ASN A 33 -3.10 33.57 -9.31
N ARG A 34 -2.19 34.53 -9.04
CA ARG A 34 -0.80 34.25 -8.62
C ARG A 34 -0.70 33.55 -7.26
N GLU A 35 -1.52 33.91 -6.28
CA GLU A 35 -1.53 33.32 -4.94
C GLU A 35 -2.03 31.88 -4.98
N TRP A 36 -3.15 31.67 -5.67
CA TRP A 36 -3.70 30.34 -5.91
C TRP A 36 -2.73 29.47 -6.73
N ALA A 37 -2.05 30.07 -7.73
CA ALA A 37 -1.03 29.37 -8.50
C ALA A 37 0.14 28.91 -7.61
N ALA A 38 0.61 29.73 -6.69
CA ALA A 38 1.70 29.35 -5.78
C ALA A 38 1.30 28.17 -4.88
N CYS A 39 0.11 28.21 -4.29
CA CYS A 39 -0.43 27.11 -3.50
C CYS A 39 -0.71 25.87 -4.34
N GLY A 40 -1.39 26.03 -5.49
CA GLY A 40 -1.73 24.96 -6.41
C GLY A 40 -0.51 24.24 -6.94
N GLN A 41 0.55 24.96 -7.33
CA GLN A 41 1.82 24.36 -7.77
C GLN A 41 2.48 23.56 -6.64
N SER A 42 2.48 24.05 -5.41
CA SER A 42 3.06 23.35 -4.29
C SER A 42 2.37 21.99 -4.06
N LEU A 43 1.05 21.93 -4.18
CA LEU A 43 0.28 20.69 -4.05
C LEU A 43 0.42 19.78 -5.30
N LEU A 44 0.43 20.37 -6.51
CA LEU A 44 0.54 19.65 -7.77
C LEU A 44 1.87 18.90 -7.90
N TYR A 45 2.99 19.55 -7.49
CA TYR A 45 4.32 18.97 -7.56
C TYR A 45 4.70 18.20 -6.29
N ARG A 46 4.01 18.36 -5.16
CA ARG A 46 4.32 17.69 -3.89
C ARG A 46 4.45 16.17 -4.05
N ARG A 47 3.55 15.56 -4.84
CA ARG A 47 3.54 14.12 -5.12
C ARG A 47 3.54 13.85 -6.61
N ILE A 48 4.60 13.24 -7.08
CA ILE A 48 4.75 12.82 -8.47
C ILE A 48 4.78 11.31 -8.53
N SER A 49 3.87 10.72 -9.33
CA SER A 49 3.83 9.27 -9.55
C SER A 49 3.74 9.00 -11.05
N LEU A 50 4.72 8.25 -11.57
CA LEU A 50 4.86 7.91 -12.99
C LEU A 50 4.70 6.41 -13.18
N PHE A 51 3.74 6.02 -13.99
CA PHE A 51 3.41 4.64 -14.32
C PHE A 51 3.71 4.31 -15.77
N GLY A 52 3.57 3.05 -16.19
CA GLY A 52 3.91 2.58 -17.53
C GLY A 52 3.28 3.35 -18.69
N ARG A 53 2.08 3.93 -18.51
CA ARG A 53 1.38 4.78 -19.49
C ARG A 53 2.00 6.17 -19.65
N ASP A 54 2.85 6.59 -18.69
CA ASP A 54 3.37 7.96 -18.61
C ASP A 54 4.77 8.11 -19.23
N LEU A 55 5.22 7.17 -20.05
CA LEU A 55 6.59 7.13 -20.57
C LEU A 55 7.01 8.40 -21.31
N ALA A 56 6.14 8.93 -22.19
CA ALA A 56 6.42 10.16 -22.95
C ALA A 56 6.48 11.39 -22.01
N ILE A 57 5.60 11.43 -21.01
CA ILE A 57 5.50 12.52 -20.04
C ILE A 57 6.70 12.47 -19.07
N ALA A 58 7.17 11.26 -18.72
CA ALA A 58 8.28 11.07 -17.78
C ALA A 58 9.55 11.80 -18.24
N SER A 59 9.93 11.65 -19.52
CA SER A 59 11.11 12.31 -20.07
C SER A 59 11.01 13.84 -20.02
N GLN A 60 9.83 14.39 -20.31
CA GLN A 60 9.58 15.84 -20.26
C GLN A 60 9.65 16.35 -18.82
N LEU A 61 9.02 15.64 -17.90
CA LEU A 61 9.01 15.98 -16.47
C LEU A 61 10.42 15.93 -15.88
N PHE A 62 11.22 14.91 -16.19
CA PHE A 62 12.60 14.83 -15.73
C PHE A 62 13.43 16.03 -16.20
N ARG A 63 13.33 16.40 -17.48
CA ARG A 63 14.00 17.60 -18.01
C ARG A 63 13.51 18.88 -17.34
N LEU A 64 12.21 19.00 -17.10
CA LEU A 64 11.63 20.16 -16.42
C LEU A 64 12.20 20.31 -15.01
N LEU A 65 12.22 19.23 -14.21
CA LEU A 65 12.74 19.27 -12.84
C LEU A 65 14.27 19.43 -12.81
N ALA A 66 14.99 18.86 -13.78
CA ALA A 66 16.43 19.05 -13.92
C ALA A 66 16.80 20.51 -14.25
N SER A 67 15.98 21.22 -15.03
CA SER A 67 16.21 22.61 -15.41
C SER A 67 15.57 23.64 -14.49
N ASN A 68 14.69 23.22 -13.56
CA ASN A 68 13.95 24.13 -12.69
C ASN A 68 14.05 23.72 -11.22
N PRO A 69 15.12 24.11 -10.49
CA PRO A 69 15.33 23.76 -9.08
C PRO A 69 14.18 24.21 -8.16
N ARG A 70 13.51 25.32 -8.50
CA ARG A 70 12.37 25.82 -7.69
C ARG A 70 11.18 24.85 -7.69
N LEU A 71 10.83 24.29 -8.86
CA LEU A 71 9.78 23.29 -8.96
C LEU A 71 10.24 21.95 -8.38
N ALA A 72 11.48 21.55 -8.61
CA ALA A 72 12.06 20.33 -8.06
C ALA A 72 12.07 20.33 -6.52
N ALA A 73 12.32 21.47 -5.90
CA ALA A 73 12.28 21.65 -4.44
C ALA A 73 10.86 21.50 -3.84
N LEU A 74 9.79 21.54 -4.64
CA LEU A 74 8.43 21.29 -4.16
C LEU A 74 8.12 19.80 -4.00
N VAL A 75 8.93 18.93 -4.64
CA VAL A 75 8.70 17.48 -4.65
C VAL A 75 9.07 16.88 -3.30
N LYS A 76 8.09 16.20 -2.68
CA LYS A 76 8.28 15.44 -1.43
C LYS A 76 8.16 13.94 -1.64
N THR A 77 7.30 13.52 -2.55
CA THR A 77 7.10 12.10 -2.90
C THR A 77 7.34 11.93 -4.39
N LEU A 78 8.29 11.06 -4.75
CA LEU A 78 8.66 10.79 -6.14
C LEU A 78 8.61 9.29 -6.44
N HIS A 79 7.62 8.86 -7.21
CA HIS A 79 7.44 7.46 -7.61
C HIS A 79 7.80 7.27 -9.08
N ILE A 80 8.92 6.63 -9.36
CA ILE A 80 9.44 6.32 -10.68
C ILE A 80 9.27 4.82 -10.94
N ARG A 81 8.11 4.42 -11.46
CA ARG A 81 7.80 3.04 -11.87
C ARG A 81 7.95 2.83 -13.37
N VAL A 82 8.29 3.87 -14.10
CA VAL A 82 8.60 3.87 -15.52
C VAL A 82 9.88 4.63 -15.77
N TRP A 83 10.68 4.15 -16.71
CA TRP A 83 11.94 4.77 -17.08
C TRP A 83 12.05 4.79 -18.60
N PRO A 84 12.41 5.91 -19.22
CA PRO A 84 12.60 6.00 -20.66
C PRO A 84 13.90 5.30 -21.08
N LEU A 85 13.83 3.96 -21.15
CA LEU A 85 14.94 3.15 -21.64
C LEU A 85 15.02 3.28 -23.16
N SER A 86 16.04 3.97 -23.66
CA SER A 86 16.40 3.95 -25.07
C SER A 86 17.37 2.79 -25.36
N LEU A 87 17.23 2.19 -26.54
CA LEU A 87 18.19 1.21 -27.06
C LEU A 87 19.50 1.90 -27.50
N ILE A 88 19.46 3.19 -27.76
CA ILE A 88 20.62 4.00 -28.17
C ILE A 88 21.40 4.43 -26.92
N VAL A 89 22.64 4.00 -26.82
CA VAL A 89 23.52 4.27 -25.66
C VAL A 89 23.64 5.77 -25.36
N LYS A 90 23.81 6.61 -26.40
CA LYS A 90 23.92 8.06 -26.25
C LYS A 90 22.70 8.69 -25.60
N GLU A 91 21.49 8.28 -26.00
CA GLU A 91 20.24 8.80 -25.43
C GLU A 91 20.06 8.33 -23.99
N ARG A 92 20.47 7.10 -23.70
CA ARG A 92 20.43 6.54 -22.32
C ARG A 92 21.34 7.32 -21.38
N LEU A 93 22.58 7.60 -21.79
CA LEU A 93 23.52 8.40 -21.00
C LEU A 93 23.04 9.85 -20.81
N ALA A 94 22.45 10.46 -21.86
CA ALA A 94 21.85 11.78 -21.73
C ALA A 94 20.65 11.80 -20.78
N MET A 95 19.84 10.73 -20.75
CA MET A 95 18.71 10.62 -19.82
C MET A 95 19.18 10.34 -18.38
N GLU A 96 20.24 9.58 -18.21
CA GLU A 96 20.89 9.38 -16.93
C GLU A 96 21.37 10.71 -16.31
N GLU A 97 22.05 11.54 -17.11
CA GLU A 97 22.46 12.88 -16.69
C GLU A 97 21.28 13.77 -16.28
N VAL A 98 20.21 13.76 -17.07
CA VAL A 98 18.97 14.46 -16.73
C VAL A 98 18.39 13.97 -15.41
N ALA A 99 18.42 12.66 -15.15
CA ALA A 99 17.90 12.10 -13.92
C ALA A 99 18.76 12.44 -12.69
N VAL A 100 20.08 12.42 -12.85
CA VAL A 100 21.00 12.86 -11.79
C VAL A 100 20.74 14.32 -11.43
N ASN A 101 20.64 15.22 -12.43
CA ASN A 101 20.35 16.63 -12.20
C ASN A 101 18.96 16.85 -11.58
N MET A 102 17.95 16.09 -12.01
CA MET A 102 16.62 16.12 -11.41
C MET A 102 16.67 15.73 -9.94
N LEU A 103 17.29 14.60 -9.59
CA LEU A 103 17.42 14.13 -8.21
C LEU A 103 18.17 15.13 -7.35
N THR A 104 19.28 15.67 -7.83
CA THR A 104 20.07 16.69 -7.12
C THR A 104 19.24 17.94 -6.80
N ASN A 105 18.32 18.34 -7.70
CA ASN A 105 17.43 19.47 -7.47
C ASN A 105 16.26 19.14 -6.52
N CYS A 106 15.89 17.87 -6.37
CA CYS A 106 14.76 17.43 -5.55
C CYS A 106 15.12 17.34 -4.06
N ILE A 107 15.70 18.37 -3.49
CA ILE A 107 16.27 18.41 -2.13
C ILE A 107 15.29 18.12 -0.98
N ASN A 108 14.00 18.21 -1.23
CA ASN A 108 12.95 17.98 -0.23
C ASN A 108 12.24 16.62 -0.37
N VAL A 109 12.78 15.71 -1.18
CA VAL A 109 12.22 14.36 -1.31
C VAL A 109 12.37 13.60 0.01
N GLU A 110 11.22 13.20 0.55
CA GLU A 110 11.08 12.41 1.77
C GLU A 110 10.80 10.93 1.43
N GLU A 111 10.13 10.67 0.31
CA GLU A 111 9.75 9.34 -0.17
C GLU A 111 10.15 9.18 -1.64
N LEU A 112 10.96 8.15 -1.91
CA LEU A 112 11.41 7.78 -3.25
C LEU A 112 11.05 6.34 -3.55
N VAL A 113 10.33 6.12 -4.65
CA VAL A 113 10.07 4.80 -5.22
C VAL A 113 10.76 4.71 -6.58
N PHE A 114 11.73 3.81 -6.71
CA PHE A 114 12.55 3.65 -7.92
C PHE A 114 12.63 2.17 -8.32
N THR A 115 11.57 1.65 -8.90
CA THR A 115 11.37 0.20 -9.05
C THR A 115 11.57 -0.33 -10.47
N ARG A 116 11.78 0.55 -11.45
CA ARG A 116 11.99 0.08 -12.82
C ARG A 116 13.30 -0.67 -12.95
N LYS A 117 13.21 -1.91 -13.40
CA LYS A 117 14.35 -2.79 -13.66
C LYS A 117 15.33 -2.15 -14.66
N GLY A 118 16.63 -2.13 -14.32
CA GLY A 118 17.70 -1.63 -15.20
C GLY A 118 17.76 -0.09 -15.35
N SER A 119 17.13 0.65 -14.45
CA SER A 119 17.18 2.13 -14.45
C SER A 119 18.17 2.71 -13.44
N LEU A 120 18.57 1.94 -12.44
CA LEU A 120 19.58 2.34 -11.46
C LEU A 120 20.99 2.07 -12.01
N THR A 121 21.83 3.09 -11.90
CA THR A 121 23.28 3.04 -12.14
C THR A 121 23.99 3.62 -10.93
N ASP A 122 25.30 3.46 -10.80
CA ASP A 122 26.07 4.05 -9.70
C ASP A 122 25.85 5.56 -9.61
N ARG A 123 25.90 6.28 -10.72
CA ARG A 123 25.68 7.74 -10.78
C ARG A 123 24.29 8.16 -10.29
N VAL A 124 23.25 7.42 -10.68
CA VAL A 124 21.88 7.69 -10.21
C VAL A 124 21.77 7.38 -8.72
N PHE A 125 22.42 6.32 -8.26
CA PHE A 125 22.39 5.95 -6.85
C PHE A 125 23.15 6.97 -5.96
N GLU A 126 24.32 7.46 -6.39
CA GLU A 126 25.04 8.56 -5.74
C GLU A 126 24.18 9.82 -5.59
N ALA A 127 23.38 10.16 -6.62
CA ALA A 127 22.43 11.27 -6.51
C ALA A 127 21.32 10.97 -5.49
N ILE A 128 20.88 9.71 -5.33
CA ILE A 128 19.90 9.31 -4.31
C ILE A 128 20.50 9.43 -2.91
N THR A 129 21.74 8.99 -2.69
CA THR A 129 22.39 9.07 -1.36
C THR A 129 22.59 10.52 -0.89
N SER A 130 22.65 11.47 -1.84
CA SER A 130 22.77 12.90 -1.54
C SER A 130 21.46 13.58 -1.11
N LEU A 131 20.30 12.87 -1.12
CA LEU A 131 18.99 13.42 -0.74
C LEU A 131 18.88 13.57 0.80
N PRO A 132 18.91 14.80 1.35
CA PRO A 132 19.10 15.00 2.80
C PRO A 132 17.85 14.65 3.62
N ARG A 133 16.68 14.61 2.98
CA ARG A 133 15.39 14.37 3.64
C ARG A 133 14.79 13.01 3.34
N LEU A 134 15.49 12.16 2.60
CA LEU A 134 14.99 10.82 2.26
C LEU A 134 14.76 9.99 3.53
N ARG A 135 13.55 9.45 3.69
CA ARG A 135 13.12 8.63 4.82
C ARG A 135 12.50 7.31 4.39
N ILE A 136 11.85 7.30 3.25
CA ILE A 136 11.17 6.13 2.69
C ILE A 136 11.77 5.83 1.34
N PHE A 137 12.33 4.63 1.19
CA PHE A 137 12.96 4.22 -0.05
C PHE A 137 12.50 2.84 -0.49
N GLU A 138 11.89 2.77 -1.67
CA GLU A 138 11.54 1.52 -2.36
C GLU A 138 12.33 1.43 -3.66
N LEU A 139 13.08 0.35 -3.85
CA LEU A 139 13.93 0.21 -5.03
C LEU A 139 13.89 -1.20 -5.63
N ASN A 140 14.19 -1.28 -6.93
CA ASN A 140 14.56 -2.55 -7.53
C ASN A 140 15.97 -2.91 -7.09
N ALA A 141 16.10 -3.93 -6.27
CA ALA A 141 17.32 -4.31 -5.57
C ALA A 141 18.15 -5.37 -6.31
N HIS A 142 18.01 -5.44 -7.63
CA HIS A 142 18.84 -6.30 -8.48
C HIS A 142 20.01 -5.49 -9.03
N THR A 143 21.23 -5.77 -8.58
CA THR A 143 22.41 -4.95 -8.85
C THR A 143 23.01 -5.16 -10.24
N ASN A 144 22.88 -6.36 -10.83
CA ASN A 144 23.51 -6.73 -12.09
C ASN A 144 22.49 -6.81 -13.23
N LEU A 145 21.92 -5.69 -13.64
CA LEU A 145 20.99 -5.63 -14.75
C LEU A 145 21.57 -4.80 -15.90
N SER A 146 21.83 -5.44 -17.03
CA SER A 146 22.08 -4.72 -18.27
C SER A 146 20.75 -4.10 -18.77
N PRO A 147 20.70 -2.79 -19.11
CA PRO A 147 21.82 -1.86 -19.24
C PRO A 147 22.24 -1.12 -17.96
N GLY A 148 21.54 -1.25 -16.83
CA GLY A 148 21.89 -0.56 -15.59
C GLY A 148 22.47 -1.53 -14.57
N SER A 149 23.69 -1.28 -14.09
CA SER A 149 24.28 -1.95 -12.95
C SER A 149 24.74 -0.93 -11.92
N TRP A 150 24.71 -1.32 -10.65
CA TRP A 150 25.13 -0.47 -9.54
C TRP A 150 25.72 -1.32 -8.42
N SER A 151 26.59 -0.72 -7.61
CA SER A 151 27.23 -1.41 -6.50
C SER A 151 26.30 -1.47 -5.29
N ALA A 152 26.12 -2.66 -4.72
CA ALA A 152 25.35 -2.83 -3.49
C ALA A 152 25.90 -2.01 -2.30
N SER A 153 27.20 -1.66 -2.33
CA SER A 153 27.84 -0.83 -1.28
C SER A 153 27.19 0.55 -1.12
N HIS A 154 26.60 1.12 -2.18
CA HIS A 154 25.88 2.39 -2.08
C HIS A 154 24.70 2.37 -1.09
N LEU A 155 24.20 1.19 -0.70
CA LEU A 155 23.24 1.13 0.39
C LEU A 155 23.80 1.68 1.70
N LEU A 156 25.09 1.52 1.93
CA LEU A 156 25.76 2.02 3.16
C LEU A 156 25.88 3.55 3.18
N ASP A 157 25.78 4.20 2.02
CA ASP A 157 25.85 5.67 1.89
C ASP A 157 24.47 6.34 2.05
N LEU A 158 23.39 5.56 2.22
CA LEU A 158 22.04 6.10 2.36
C LEU A 158 21.87 6.83 3.71
N PRO A 159 21.13 7.95 3.73
CA PRO A 159 20.78 8.62 4.97
C PRO A 159 19.94 7.70 5.88
N PRO A 160 19.73 8.07 7.16
CA PRO A 160 18.87 7.31 8.05
C PRO A 160 17.45 7.16 7.49
N LEU A 161 17.04 5.92 7.21
CA LEU A 161 15.73 5.60 6.65
C LEU A 161 14.76 5.18 7.75
N ARG A 162 13.49 5.54 7.56
CA ARG A 162 12.36 5.03 8.32
C ARG A 162 11.78 3.75 7.70
N SER A 163 11.74 3.69 6.38
CA SER A 163 11.17 2.55 5.64
C SER A 163 12.07 2.19 4.46
N LEU A 164 12.39 0.90 4.34
CA LEU A 164 13.11 0.33 3.19
C LEU A 164 12.32 -0.82 2.58
N SER A 165 12.10 -0.73 1.27
CA SER A 165 11.49 -1.80 0.47
C SER A 165 12.44 -2.24 -0.65
N LEU A 166 12.85 -3.51 -0.62
CA LEU A 166 13.75 -4.14 -1.58
C LEU A 166 12.94 -5.05 -2.50
N ILE A 167 12.83 -4.67 -3.78
CA ILE A 167 12.13 -5.47 -4.78
C ILE A 167 13.14 -6.29 -5.58
N LEU A 168 12.94 -7.60 -5.64
CA LEU A 168 13.78 -8.56 -6.34
C LEU A 168 15.28 -8.48 -5.97
N PRO A 169 15.63 -8.51 -4.68
CA PRO A 169 17.04 -8.45 -4.27
C PRO A 169 17.84 -9.64 -4.82
N ASP A 170 19.06 -9.35 -5.23
CA ASP A 170 20.03 -10.37 -5.61
C ASP A 170 20.94 -10.78 -4.45
N ARG A 171 21.93 -11.66 -4.72
CA ARG A 171 22.85 -12.16 -3.71
C ARG A 171 23.76 -11.06 -3.13
N ASN A 172 24.11 -10.04 -3.93
CA ASN A 172 24.94 -8.94 -3.46
C ASN A 172 24.21 -8.14 -2.39
N ILE A 173 22.92 -7.87 -2.63
CA ILE A 173 22.05 -7.20 -1.65
C ILE A 173 21.86 -8.06 -0.40
N ALA A 174 21.58 -9.35 -0.55
CA ALA A 174 21.40 -10.25 0.59
C ALA A 174 22.65 -10.31 1.47
N SER A 175 23.85 -10.26 0.88
CA SER A 175 25.12 -10.29 1.64
C SER A 175 25.42 -9.00 2.40
N ILE A 176 25.03 -7.84 1.86
CA ILE A 176 25.30 -6.54 2.50
C ILE A 176 24.21 -6.11 3.48
N LEU A 177 23.02 -6.71 3.42
CA LEU A 177 21.85 -6.30 4.20
C LEU A 177 22.10 -6.25 5.71
N PRO A 178 22.79 -7.21 6.37
CA PRO A 178 23.10 -7.12 7.78
C PRO A 178 24.01 -5.92 8.11
N ALA A 179 25.03 -5.66 7.29
CA ALA A 179 25.93 -4.52 7.46
C ALA A 179 25.19 -3.20 7.28
N PHE A 180 24.30 -3.10 6.27
CA PHE A 180 23.44 -1.94 6.06
C PHE A 180 22.57 -1.65 7.29
N LEU A 181 21.88 -2.65 7.84
CA LEU A 181 21.03 -2.48 9.01
C LEU A 181 21.81 -2.06 10.25
N SER A 182 23.03 -2.60 10.44
CA SER A 182 23.95 -2.18 11.51
C SER A 182 24.34 -0.72 11.34
N HIS A 183 24.71 -0.32 10.13
CA HIS A 183 25.09 1.05 9.82
C HIS A 183 23.95 2.04 10.04
N GLN A 184 22.74 1.72 9.59
CA GLN A 184 21.55 2.54 9.86
C GLN A 184 21.32 2.77 11.36
N ARG A 185 21.59 1.78 12.19
CA ARG A 185 21.52 1.92 13.65
C ARG A 185 22.61 2.84 14.20
N GLU A 186 23.85 2.73 13.72
CA GLU A 186 24.97 3.56 14.13
C GLU A 186 24.77 5.03 13.78
N LEU A 187 24.29 5.33 12.56
CA LEU A 187 23.97 6.70 12.14
C LEU A 187 22.99 7.38 13.12
N LEU A 188 22.04 6.64 13.65
CA LEU A 188 21.05 7.15 14.59
C LEU A 188 21.61 7.37 16.00
N GLN A 189 22.52 6.51 16.44
CA GLN A 189 23.20 6.66 17.73
C GLN A 189 24.08 7.90 17.73
N ASN A 190 24.79 8.14 16.65
CA ASN A 190 25.68 9.30 16.49
C ASN A 190 24.89 10.62 16.44
N SER A 191 23.78 10.67 15.70
CA SER A 191 22.88 11.85 15.66
C SER A 191 22.30 12.21 17.02
N ARG A 192 22.07 11.22 17.91
CA ARG A 192 21.60 11.47 19.29
C ARG A 192 22.70 12.03 20.21
N ALA A 193 23.94 11.66 19.95
CA ALA A 193 25.06 12.12 20.75
C ALA A 193 25.41 13.59 20.45
N GLU A 194 25.23 14.03 19.21
CA GLU A 194 25.56 15.40 18.77
C GLU A 194 24.54 16.45 19.24
N ASP A 195 23.25 16.11 19.26
CA ASP A 195 22.20 17.08 19.59
C ASP A 195 22.06 17.42 21.09
N GLY A 196 22.69 16.69 22.01
CA GLY A 196 22.71 16.97 23.47
C GLY A 196 21.33 17.22 24.11
N SER A 197 20.31 17.32 23.28
CA SER A 197 18.91 17.51 23.66
C SER A 197 18.31 16.10 23.82
N GLY A 198 17.71 15.81 24.96
CA GLY A 198 16.88 14.60 25.15
C GLY A 198 15.68 14.58 24.21
N GLY A 199 15.80 15.22 23.05
CA GLY A 199 14.80 15.35 22.01
C GLY A 199 14.70 14.06 21.17
N VAL A 200 13.53 13.88 20.61
CA VAL A 200 13.10 12.77 19.75
C VAL A 200 14.15 12.48 18.70
N GLY A 201 14.96 11.43 18.92
CA GLY A 201 16.02 11.04 17.99
C GLY A 201 15.48 10.80 16.58
N GLY A 202 16.35 10.95 15.57
CA GLY A 202 16.01 10.74 14.17
C GLY A 202 15.28 9.42 13.91
N PRO A 203 14.61 9.27 12.79
CA PRO A 203 13.78 8.10 12.50
C PRO A 203 14.64 6.83 12.45
N MET A 204 14.36 5.88 13.34
CA MET A 204 14.89 4.52 13.23
C MET A 204 14.16 3.78 12.11
N LEU A 205 14.76 2.73 11.55
CA LEU A 205 14.10 1.86 10.61
C LEU A 205 12.89 1.20 11.30
N GLU A 206 11.71 1.61 10.89
CA GLU A 206 10.43 1.12 11.40
C GLU A 206 9.81 0.06 10.50
N GLU A 207 10.16 0.09 9.22
CA GLU A 207 9.56 -0.77 8.21
C GLU A 207 10.63 -1.39 7.31
N LEU A 208 10.62 -2.71 7.20
CA LEU A 208 11.45 -3.48 6.27
C LEU A 208 10.58 -4.39 5.41
N SER A 209 10.69 -4.21 4.11
CA SER A 209 9.97 -5.03 3.12
C SER A 209 10.97 -5.64 2.14
N ILE A 210 10.88 -6.96 1.94
CA ILE A 210 11.70 -7.72 0.98
C ILE A 210 10.75 -8.50 0.09
N LEU A 211 10.62 -8.05 -1.16
CA LEU A 211 9.69 -8.62 -2.13
C LEU A 211 10.47 -9.39 -3.20
N CYS A 212 10.40 -10.70 -3.14
CA CYS A 212 10.99 -11.62 -4.09
C CYS A 212 9.90 -12.18 -5.04
N ARG A 213 10.35 -12.84 -6.10
CA ARG A 213 9.50 -13.65 -6.96
C ARG A 213 10.05 -15.06 -6.98
N GLU A 214 9.52 -15.92 -6.11
CA GLU A 214 9.95 -17.34 -5.99
C GLU A 214 11.48 -17.49 -5.88
N SER A 215 12.11 -16.60 -5.12
CA SER A 215 13.56 -16.51 -5.04
C SER A 215 14.12 -17.37 -3.91
N THR A 216 15.27 -17.96 -4.17
CA THR A 216 16.07 -18.71 -3.17
C THR A 216 17.12 -17.83 -2.48
N VAL A 217 17.24 -16.57 -2.86
CA VAL A 217 18.25 -15.64 -2.35
C VAL A 217 18.01 -15.29 -0.88
N ILE A 218 16.77 -14.95 -0.56
CA ILE A 218 16.37 -14.72 0.83
C ILE A 218 15.91 -16.05 1.40
N ASN A 219 16.71 -16.60 2.27
CA ASN A 219 16.56 -17.92 2.87
C ASN A 219 16.81 -17.87 4.39
N ASP A 220 16.78 -19.01 5.03
CA ASP A 220 16.95 -19.15 6.47
C ASP A 220 18.26 -18.53 6.98
N THR A 221 19.36 -18.72 6.25
CA THR A 221 20.66 -18.17 6.63
C THR A 221 20.65 -16.65 6.63
N VAL A 222 20.07 -16.04 5.60
CA VAL A 222 19.96 -14.57 5.51
C VAL A 222 19.10 -14.03 6.64
N VAL A 223 17.90 -14.59 6.86
CA VAL A 223 16.99 -14.11 7.92
C VAL A 223 17.60 -14.32 9.31
N SER A 224 18.30 -15.42 9.54
CA SER A 224 19.01 -15.65 10.82
C SER A 224 20.11 -14.61 11.05
N SER A 225 20.81 -14.15 10.01
CA SER A 225 21.82 -13.10 10.14
C SER A 225 21.26 -11.71 10.46
N LEU A 226 19.96 -11.49 10.22
CA LEU A 226 19.30 -10.23 10.56
C LEU A 226 18.88 -10.16 12.04
N ALA A 227 18.68 -11.29 12.71
CA ALA A 227 18.17 -11.33 14.08
C ALA A 227 19.02 -10.51 15.07
N PRO A 228 20.37 -10.64 15.15
CA PRO A 228 21.17 -9.87 16.09
C PRO A 228 21.19 -8.36 15.79
N VAL A 229 20.99 -7.98 14.53
CA VAL A 229 20.99 -6.57 14.11
C VAL A 229 19.66 -5.90 14.41
N LEU A 230 18.56 -6.62 14.23
CA LEU A 230 17.20 -6.14 14.49
C LEU A 230 16.82 -6.23 15.97
N ALA A 231 17.57 -6.96 16.80
CA ALA A 231 17.27 -7.24 18.21
C ALA A 231 17.05 -6.00 19.10
N HIS A 232 17.48 -4.84 18.71
CA HIS A 232 17.32 -3.59 19.47
C HIS A 232 16.60 -2.51 18.66
N GLY A 233 15.99 -2.91 17.53
CA GLY A 233 15.30 -2.00 16.62
C GLY A 233 13.86 -1.72 17.04
N GLN A 234 13.29 -0.64 16.51
CA GLN A 234 11.88 -0.30 16.64
C GLN A 234 11.10 -0.72 15.40
N LEU A 235 11.38 -1.92 14.88
CA LEU A 235 10.68 -2.40 13.70
C LEU A 235 9.20 -2.62 14.02
N HIS A 236 8.33 -1.87 13.35
CA HIS A 236 6.89 -1.98 13.45
C HIS A 236 6.28 -2.81 12.31
N SER A 237 6.98 -2.91 11.19
CA SER A 237 6.51 -3.62 10.00
C SER A 237 7.59 -4.49 9.38
N LEU A 238 7.28 -5.76 9.18
CA LEU A 238 8.13 -6.72 8.48
C LEU A 238 7.32 -7.40 7.37
N ALA A 239 7.78 -7.26 6.14
CA ALA A 239 7.19 -7.92 4.98
C ALA A 239 8.23 -8.77 4.25
N LEU A 240 7.96 -10.06 4.12
CA LEU A 240 8.77 -11.01 3.36
C LEU A 240 7.87 -11.73 2.35
N ALA A 241 8.10 -11.51 1.07
CA ALA A 241 7.28 -12.08 0.02
C ALA A 241 8.10 -12.83 -1.03
N GLY A 242 7.60 -13.97 -1.50
CA GLY A 242 8.24 -14.77 -2.55
C GLY A 242 9.56 -15.43 -2.14
N CYS A 243 9.79 -15.63 -0.85
CA CYS A 243 11.00 -16.23 -0.29
C CYS A 243 10.83 -17.75 -0.18
N SER A 244 10.92 -18.45 -1.29
CA SER A 244 10.56 -19.89 -1.40
C SER A 244 11.42 -20.85 -0.56
N LYS A 245 12.59 -20.42 -0.08
CA LYS A 245 13.50 -21.17 0.79
C LYS A 245 13.53 -20.67 2.23
N LEU A 246 12.63 -19.76 2.59
CA LEU A 246 12.47 -19.30 3.95
C LEU A 246 11.48 -20.22 4.69
N THR A 247 11.93 -20.80 5.79
CA THR A 247 11.10 -21.60 6.70
C THR A 247 10.67 -20.81 7.95
N GLY A 248 9.88 -21.44 8.81
CA GLY A 248 9.42 -20.82 10.05
C GLY A 248 10.50 -20.68 11.14
N ALA A 249 11.52 -21.54 11.14
CA ALA A 249 12.51 -21.61 12.22
C ALA A 249 13.29 -20.30 12.43
N PRO A 250 13.90 -19.64 11.43
CA PRO A 250 14.61 -18.39 11.63
C PRO A 250 13.67 -17.24 12.02
N LEU A 251 12.41 -17.27 11.56
CA LEU A 251 11.42 -16.28 11.97
C LEU A 251 11.05 -16.44 13.45
N LEU A 252 10.89 -17.66 13.97
CA LEU A 252 10.67 -17.90 15.41
C LEU A 252 11.84 -17.43 16.28
N THR A 253 13.07 -17.47 15.75
CA THR A 253 14.23 -16.90 16.43
C THR A 253 14.25 -15.37 16.37
N LEU A 254 13.75 -14.78 15.28
CA LEU A 254 13.72 -13.33 15.08
C LEU A 254 12.61 -12.63 15.87
N LEU A 255 11.39 -13.19 15.86
CA LEU A 255 10.20 -12.54 16.43
C LEU A 255 10.33 -12.10 17.90
N PRO A 256 10.97 -12.85 18.82
CA PRO A 256 11.21 -12.39 20.19
C PRO A 256 11.96 -11.07 20.30
N HIS A 257 12.76 -10.73 19.27
CA HIS A 257 13.54 -9.51 19.20
C HIS A 257 12.79 -8.32 18.58
N LEU A 258 11.53 -8.51 18.16
CA LEU A 258 10.67 -7.51 17.54
C LEU A 258 9.43 -7.15 18.38
N PRO A 259 9.58 -6.67 19.63
CA PRO A 259 8.47 -6.46 20.56
C PRO A 259 7.50 -5.35 20.12
N HIS A 260 7.89 -4.53 19.14
CA HIS A 260 7.08 -3.43 18.60
C HIS A 260 6.39 -3.77 17.29
N LEU A 261 6.50 -5.03 16.82
CA LEU A 261 5.92 -5.46 15.55
C LEU A 261 4.39 -5.35 15.55
N ARG A 262 3.86 -4.58 14.61
CA ARG A 262 2.42 -4.36 14.41
C ARG A 262 1.95 -4.90 13.07
N ASN A 263 2.81 -4.93 12.07
CA ASN A 263 2.47 -5.39 10.73
C ASN A 263 3.40 -6.53 10.32
N LEU A 264 2.80 -7.66 9.99
CA LEU A 264 3.53 -8.84 9.51
C LEU A 264 2.93 -9.34 8.21
N ALA A 265 3.74 -9.37 7.14
CA ALA A 265 3.39 -9.96 5.87
C ALA A 265 4.35 -11.08 5.52
N LEU A 266 3.83 -12.29 5.39
CA LEU A 266 4.58 -13.50 5.03
C LEU A 266 3.90 -14.15 3.82
N GLU A 267 4.36 -13.74 2.64
CA GLU A 267 3.70 -14.11 1.39
C GLU A 267 4.57 -15.06 0.59
N ALA A 268 4.00 -16.17 0.11
CA ALA A 268 4.70 -17.17 -0.68
C ALA A 268 6.05 -17.63 -0.04
N CYS A 269 6.05 -17.80 1.27
CA CYS A 269 7.13 -18.39 2.07
C CYS A 269 6.78 -19.86 2.36
N ASN A 270 7.80 -20.69 2.58
CA ASN A 270 7.62 -22.12 2.88
C ASN A 270 7.42 -22.34 4.39
N LEU A 271 6.27 -21.88 4.91
CA LEU A 271 5.97 -21.93 6.33
C LEU A 271 5.16 -23.18 6.66
N ASP A 272 5.62 -23.93 7.67
CA ASP A 272 4.83 -24.98 8.29
C ASP A 272 3.76 -24.38 9.22
N PRO A 273 2.55 -24.96 9.33
CA PRO A 273 1.49 -24.46 10.21
C PRO A 273 1.91 -24.33 11.68
N SER A 274 2.83 -25.15 12.17
CA SER A 274 3.38 -25.05 13.53
C SER A 274 4.05 -23.70 13.83
N PHE A 275 4.54 -23.03 12.78
CA PHE A 275 5.06 -21.67 12.87
C PHE A 275 4.04 -20.71 13.47
N TYR A 276 2.79 -20.73 13.01
CA TYR A 276 1.76 -19.79 13.46
C TYR A 276 1.45 -19.94 14.95
N SER A 277 1.38 -21.19 15.42
CA SER A 277 1.19 -21.46 16.86
C SER A 277 2.42 -21.05 17.69
N GLY A 278 3.63 -21.30 17.17
CA GLY A 278 4.88 -20.92 17.84
C GLY A 278 5.13 -19.40 17.85
N ALA A 279 4.66 -18.68 16.85
CA ALA A 279 4.80 -17.23 16.72
C ALA A 279 3.80 -16.45 17.60
N ALA A 280 2.67 -17.05 17.95
CA ALA A 280 1.56 -16.41 18.64
C ALA A 280 1.97 -15.61 19.90
N PRO A 281 2.82 -16.12 20.82
CA PRO A 281 3.22 -15.37 22.01
C PRO A 281 3.97 -14.06 21.73
N PHE A 282 4.62 -13.94 20.58
CA PHE A 282 5.43 -12.78 20.19
C PHE A 282 4.64 -11.74 19.40
N LEU A 283 3.43 -12.08 18.93
CA LEU A 283 2.61 -11.25 18.03
C LEU A 283 1.39 -10.61 18.72
N THR A 284 1.45 -10.43 20.04
CA THR A 284 0.32 -9.89 20.83
C THR A 284 -0.09 -8.46 20.48
N ARG A 285 0.81 -7.68 19.87
CA ARG A 285 0.58 -6.30 19.41
C ARG A 285 0.26 -6.20 17.92
N LEU A 286 0.07 -7.34 17.24
CA LEU A 286 -0.12 -7.35 15.80
C LEU A 286 -1.44 -6.67 15.41
N GLU A 287 -1.34 -5.66 14.55
CA GLU A 287 -2.48 -4.92 14.00
C GLU A 287 -2.81 -5.34 12.56
N SER A 288 -1.82 -5.82 11.81
CA SER A 288 -2.00 -6.27 10.43
C SER A 288 -1.28 -7.59 10.16
N LEU A 289 -2.01 -8.54 9.59
CA LEU A 289 -1.48 -9.84 9.18
C LEU A 289 -1.81 -10.11 7.72
N LYS A 290 -0.77 -10.36 6.90
CA LYS A 290 -0.91 -10.72 5.50
C LYS A 290 -0.21 -12.03 5.22
N LEU A 291 -0.94 -13.00 4.66
CA LEU A 291 -0.47 -14.37 4.45
C LEU A 291 -0.85 -14.90 3.07
N THR A 292 -0.09 -15.89 2.62
CA THR A 292 -0.47 -16.70 1.46
C THR A 292 -1.09 -18.02 1.91
N HIS A 293 -2.23 -18.37 1.33
CA HIS A 293 -2.87 -19.66 1.50
C HIS A 293 -2.03 -20.75 0.81
N PRO A 294 -1.73 -21.89 1.45
CA PRO A 294 -0.85 -22.91 0.90
C PRO A 294 -1.37 -23.58 -0.38
N GLY A 295 -2.65 -23.41 -0.69
CA GLY A 295 -3.28 -24.03 -1.85
C GLY A 295 -4.13 -25.26 -1.51
N PRO A 296 -5.08 -25.63 -2.38
CA PRO A 296 -6.07 -26.66 -2.08
C PRO A 296 -5.51 -28.09 -1.97
N ARG A 297 -4.34 -28.34 -2.55
CA ARG A 297 -3.69 -29.67 -2.55
C ARG A 297 -2.40 -29.71 -1.71
N HIS A 298 -2.11 -28.64 -0.98
CA HIS A 298 -0.90 -28.60 -0.17
C HIS A 298 -1.06 -29.52 1.06
N PRO A 299 -0.08 -30.35 1.41
CA PRO A 299 -0.19 -31.31 2.51
C PRO A 299 -0.42 -30.64 3.88
N THR A 300 -0.02 -29.39 4.05
CA THR A 300 -0.21 -28.64 5.31
C THR A 300 -1.60 -28.02 5.45
N LEU A 301 -2.44 -28.05 4.41
CA LEU A 301 -3.76 -27.40 4.43
C LEU A 301 -4.64 -27.79 5.63
N PRO A 302 -4.76 -29.09 6.01
CA PRO A 302 -5.60 -29.47 7.14
C PRO A 302 -5.21 -28.81 8.47
N ALA A 303 -3.92 -28.51 8.67
CA ALA A 303 -3.40 -27.87 9.87
C ALA A 303 -3.34 -26.34 9.78
N PHE A 304 -3.50 -25.74 8.59
CA PHE A 304 -3.30 -24.32 8.37
C PHE A 304 -4.30 -23.44 9.12
N PHE A 305 -5.60 -23.63 8.91
CA PHE A 305 -6.62 -22.84 9.62
C PHE A 305 -6.68 -23.11 11.11
N PRO A 306 -6.54 -24.35 11.62
CA PRO A 306 -6.37 -24.61 13.06
C PRO A 306 -5.22 -23.82 13.68
N ALA A 307 -4.05 -23.77 13.03
CA ALA A 307 -2.91 -23.01 13.51
C ALA A 307 -3.15 -21.50 13.48
N LEU A 308 -3.83 -20.99 12.46
CA LEU A 308 -4.24 -19.57 12.41
C LEU A 308 -5.24 -19.22 13.50
N LYS A 309 -6.19 -20.11 13.85
CA LYS A 309 -7.11 -19.88 14.97
C LYS A 309 -6.36 -19.74 16.29
N SER A 310 -5.33 -20.58 16.50
CA SER A 310 -4.46 -20.49 17.69
C SER A 310 -3.70 -19.14 17.71
N LEU A 311 -3.19 -18.69 16.57
CA LEU A 311 -2.56 -17.37 16.47
C LEU A 311 -3.53 -16.24 16.81
N LEU A 312 -4.76 -16.27 16.29
CA LEU A 312 -5.78 -15.25 16.53
C LEU A 312 -6.11 -15.09 18.02
N GLU A 313 -6.06 -16.15 18.82
CA GLU A 313 -6.32 -16.10 20.28
C GLU A 313 -5.38 -15.13 21.00
N GLN A 314 -4.19 -14.92 20.49
CA GLN A 314 -3.17 -14.03 21.07
C GLN A 314 -3.12 -12.65 20.39
N THR A 315 -3.61 -12.52 19.13
CA THR A 315 -3.52 -11.28 18.34
C THR A 315 -4.78 -10.42 18.45
N LYS A 316 -5.14 -10.03 19.67
CA LYS A 316 -6.38 -9.29 20.00
C LYS A 316 -6.41 -7.84 19.47
N GLU A 317 -5.30 -7.32 18.95
CA GLU A 317 -5.21 -5.96 18.37
C GLU A 317 -5.34 -5.94 16.85
N LEU A 318 -5.64 -7.09 16.23
CA LEU A 318 -5.69 -7.21 14.77
C LEU A 318 -6.80 -6.34 14.18
N ARG A 319 -6.42 -5.49 13.24
CA ARG A 319 -7.28 -4.54 12.50
C ARG A 319 -7.35 -4.83 11.01
N ALA A 320 -6.34 -5.52 10.49
CA ALA A 320 -6.27 -5.88 9.06
C ALA A 320 -5.87 -7.34 8.91
N PHE A 321 -6.66 -8.09 8.16
CA PHE A 321 -6.37 -9.47 7.79
C PHE A 321 -6.43 -9.61 6.27
N THR A 322 -5.34 -10.10 5.67
CA THR A 322 -5.25 -10.37 4.23
C THR A 322 -4.80 -11.80 4.02
N LEU A 323 -5.56 -12.54 3.23
CA LEU A 323 -5.21 -13.90 2.80
C LEU A 323 -5.33 -13.98 1.28
N TYR A 324 -4.25 -14.37 0.62
CA TYR A 324 -4.30 -14.52 -0.82
C TYR A 324 -3.75 -15.87 -1.30
N HIS A 325 -4.16 -16.27 -2.50
CA HIS A 325 -3.60 -17.41 -3.20
C HIS A 325 -3.35 -17.05 -4.66
N SER A 326 -2.18 -17.38 -5.18
CA SER A 326 -1.77 -16.99 -6.53
C SER A 326 -2.58 -17.65 -7.64
N GLY A 327 -3.33 -18.73 -7.34
CA GLY A 327 -4.17 -19.46 -8.28
C GLY A 327 -3.39 -20.19 -9.39
N ALA A 328 -2.06 -20.21 -9.33
CA ALA A 328 -1.23 -20.95 -10.26
C ALA A 328 -1.35 -22.45 -9.93
N SER A 329 -2.13 -23.16 -10.72
CA SER A 329 -2.17 -24.63 -10.68
C SER A 329 -1.27 -25.20 -11.77
N ALA A 330 -0.39 -26.14 -11.41
CA ALA A 330 0.44 -26.90 -12.35
C ALA A 330 -0.41 -27.70 -13.36
N THR A 331 -1.70 -27.91 -13.09
CA THR A 331 -2.62 -28.72 -13.93
C THR A 331 -3.48 -27.88 -14.88
N GLY A 332 -3.31 -26.54 -14.91
CA GLY A 332 -4.11 -25.64 -15.75
C GLY A 332 -5.57 -25.45 -15.31
N ARG A 333 -6.10 -26.27 -14.41
CA ARG A 333 -7.41 -26.06 -13.77
C ARG A 333 -7.22 -25.22 -12.51
N ARG A 334 -7.84 -24.06 -12.47
CA ARG A 334 -7.84 -23.19 -11.27
C ARG A 334 -8.82 -23.76 -10.25
N GLU A 335 -8.31 -24.49 -9.28
CA GLU A 335 -9.06 -24.87 -8.08
C GLU A 335 -8.79 -23.80 -7.02
N TRP A 336 -9.80 -23.05 -6.67
CA TRP A 336 -9.68 -22.03 -5.65
C TRP A 336 -9.94 -22.65 -4.27
N PRO A 337 -9.05 -22.46 -3.30
CA PRO A 337 -9.32 -22.86 -1.92
C PRO A 337 -10.48 -22.04 -1.36
N ILE A 338 -11.10 -22.56 -0.29
CA ILE A 338 -12.24 -21.94 0.38
C ILE A 338 -11.84 -21.59 1.81
N VAL A 339 -12.22 -20.39 2.26
CA VAL A 339 -12.10 -19.99 3.67
C VAL A 339 -13.17 -20.72 4.48
N PRO A 340 -12.81 -21.50 5.51
CA PRO A 340 -13.80 -22.17 6.36
C PRO A 340 -14.64 -21.17 7.16
N GLY A 341 -15.95 -21.45 7.29
CA GLY A 341 -16.87 -20.58 8.04
C GLY A 341 -16.48 -20.46 9.52
N ASP A 342 -16.04 -21.55 10.14
CA ASP A 342 -15.62 -21.61 11.53
C ASP A 342 -14.33 -20.80 11.81
N PHE A 343 -13.51 -20.53 10.78
CA PHE A 343 -12.40 -19.59 10.87
C PHE A 343 -12.92 -18.14 10.93
N ILE A 344 -13.91 -17.79 10.12
CA ILE A 344 -14.51 -16.44 10.13
C ILE A 344 -15.23 -16.18 11.46
N GLU A 345 -15.97 -17.15 11.98
CA GLU A 345 -16.62 -17.05 13.30
C GLU A 345 -15.57 -16.81 14.41
N LYS A 346 -14.46 -17.54 14.38
CA LYS A 346 -13.35 -17.33 15.33
C LYS A 346 -12.72 -15.96 15.19
N LEU A 347 -12.45 -15.51 13.96
CA LEU A 347 -11.87 -14.20 13.68
C LEU A 347 -12.77 -13.08 14.22
N THR A 348 -14.07 -13.12 13.91
CA THR A 348 -15.04 -12.12 14.37
C THR A 348 -15.22 -12.14 15.88
N ALA A 349 -15.25 -13.33 16.50
CA ALA A 349 -15.35 -13.46 17.94
C ALA A 349 -14.16 -12.86 18.70
N VAL A 350 -12.95 -12.91 18.12
CA VAL A 350 -11.73 -12.39 18.78
C VAL A 350 -11.49 -10.91 18.47
N VAL A 351 -11.67 -10.47 17.23
CA VAL A 351 -11.24 -9.13 16.77
C VAL A 351 -12.32 -8.36 16.01
N GLY A 352 -13.56 -8.83 15.97
CA GLY A 352 -14.62 -8.21 15.16
C GLY A 352 -14.78 -6.72 15.41
N ASP A 353 -14.78 -6.25 16.64
CA ASP A 353 -14.92 -4.85 17.01
C ASP A 353 -13.76 -3.96 16.49
N LYS A 354 -12.57 -4.55 16.32
CA LYS A 354 -11.35 -3.85 15.92
C LYS A 354 -11.07 -3.97 14.44
N LEU A 355 -11.64 -4.97 13.76
CA LEU A 355 -11.35 -5.26 12.35
C LEU A 355 -11.80 -4.09 11.47
N ARG A 356 -10.88 -3.58 10.66
CA ARG A 356 -11.10 -2.46 9.73
C ARG A 356 -10.87 -2.85 8.28
N LYS A 357 -10.00 -3.82 8.03
CA LYS A 357 -9.70 -4.35 6.71
C LYS A 357 -9.78 -5.86 6.71
N PHE A 358 -10.57 -6.42 5.79
CA PHE A 358 -10.58 -7.85 5.51
C PHE A 358 -10.45 -8.07 4.02
N GLU A 359 -9.47 -8.87 3.64
CA GLU A 359 -9.15 -9.11 2.24
C GLU A 359 -8.88 -10.59 2.00
N VAL A 360 -9.64 -11.19 1.10
CA VAL A 360 -9.38 -12.53 0.56
C VAL A 360 -9.37 -12.48 -0.96
N SER A 361 -8.24 -12.89 -1.55
CA SER A 361 -8.01 -12.86 -2.98
C SER A 361 -7.43 -14.18 -3.46
N GLY A 362 -7.99 -14.78 -4.49
CA GLY A 362 -7.60 -16.12 -4.91
C GLY A 362 -8.00 -17.23 -3.91
N VAL A 363 -8.77 -16.90 -2.89
CA VAL A 363 -9.38 -17.82 -1.92
C VAL A 363 -10.87 -17.50 -1.88
N LEU A 364 -11.71 -18.48 -2.14
CA LEU A 364 -13.17 -18.25 -2.17
C LEU A 364 -13.72 -18.08 -0.77
N ILE A 365 -14.73 -17.23 -0.64
CA ILE A 365 -15.54 -17.12 0.57
C ILE A 365 -17.00 -17.40 0.23
N GLN A 366 -17.66 -18.20 1.04
CA GLN A 366 -19.09 -18.52 0.89
C GLN A 366 -19.96 -17.40 1.47
N VAL A 367 -21.20 -17.28 0.99
CA VAL A 367 -22.11 -16.20 1.39
C VAL A 367 -22.39 -16.24 2.89
N GLU A 368 -22.57 -17.44 3.46
CA GLU A 368 -22.77 -17.65 4.91
C GLU A 368 -21.59 -17.10 5.76
N ALA A 369 -20.38 -17.30 5.26
CA ALA A 369 -19.19 -16.78 5.94
C ALA A 369 -19.08 -15.25 5.80
N VAL A 370 -19.56 -14.68 4.69
CA VAL A 370 -19.66 -13.21 4.53
C VAL A 370 -20.70 -12.64 5.49
N GLU A 371 -21.87 -13.28 5.65
CA GLU A 371 -22.89 -12.88 6.62
C GLU A 371 -22.37 -12.90 8.05
N ALA A 372 -21.65 -13.95 8.42
CA ALA A 372 -21.00 -14.04 9.74
C ALA A 372 -19.94 -12.94 9.94
N LEU A 373 -19.13 -12.66 8.89
CA LEU A 373 -18.11 -11.59 8.92
C LEU A 373 -18.75 -10.22 9.11
N THR A 374 -19.74 -9.87 8.32
CA THR A 374 -20.35 -8.53 8.31
C THR A 374 -21.19 -8.26 9.53
N THR A 375 -21.79 -9.30 10.12
CA THR A 375 -22.52 -9.23 11.39
C THR A 375 -21.56 -9.11 12.59
N GLY A 376 -20.47 -9.86 12.57
CA GLY A 376 -19.51 -9.88 13.68
C GLY A 376 -18.45 -8.77 13.62
N ALA A 377 -18.26 -8.10 12.48
CA ALA A 377 -17.24 -7.08 12.29
C ALA A 377 -17.80 -5.84 11.58
N THR A 378 -18.78 -5.16 12.17
CA THR A 378 -19.47 -4.00 11.60
C THR A 378 -18.58 -2.78 11.36
N GLY A 379 -17.39 -2.72 11.97
CA GLY A 379 -16.42 -1.65 11.83
C GLY A 379 -15.53 -1.72 10.58
N ILE A 380 -15.74 -2.69 9.69
CA ILE A 380 -14.94 -2.85 8.47
C ILE A 380 -15.09 -1.63 7.56
N ARG A 381 -13.93 -1.14 7.08
CA ARG A 381 -13.82 -0.02 6.13
C ARG A 381 -13.44 -0.49 4.73
N ASP A 382 -12.55 -1.48 4.67
CA ASP A 382 -12.01 -1.99 3.41
C ASP A 382 -12.29 -3.49 3.33
N LEU A 383 -13.08 -3.88 2.33
CA LEU A 383 -13.53 -5.24 2.15
C LEU A 383 -13.20 -5.72 0.74
N VAL A 384 -12.39 -6.77 0.63
CA VAL A 384 -12.07 -7.44 -0.63
C VAL A 384 -12.44 -8.91 -0.50
N LEU A 385 -13.34 -9.39 -1.34
CA LEU A 385 -13.85 -10.75 -1.32
C LEU A 385 -13.66 -11.44 -2.67
N HIS A 386 -13.27 -12.70 -2.66
CA HIS A 386 -13.28 -13.54 -3.86
C HIS A 386 -14.45 -14.52 -3.80
N LEU A 387 -15.42 -14.30 -4.68
CA LEU A 387 -16.68 -15.02 -4.71
C LEU A 387 -16.68 -16.13 -5.75
N GLY A 388 -17.31 -17.23 -5.44
CA GLY A 388 -17.60 -18.29 -6.41
C GLY A 388 -18.57 -17.84 -7.51
N SER A 389 -18.66 -18.62 -8.59
CA SER A 389 -19.58 -18.35 -9.71
C SER A 389 -21.07 -18.45 -9.31
N GLU A 390 -21.36 -19.23 -8.29
CA GLU A 390 -22.73 -19.53 -7.81
C GLU A 390 -23.20 -18.58 -6.68
N SER A 391 -22.38 -17.55 -6.35
CA SER A 391 -22.75 -16.61 -5.27
C SER A 391 -24.04 -15.85 -5.58
N ASP A 392 -24.97 -15.85 -4.64
CA ASP A 392 -26.21 -15.09 -4.70
C ASP A 392 -25.92 -13.60 -4.42
N LEU A 393 -25.92 -12.79 -5.47
CA LEU A 393 -25.63 -11.35 -5.36
C LEU A 393 -26.67 -10.58 -4.53
N PRO A 394 -28.01 -10.79 -4.67
CA PRO A 394 -29.00 -10.13 -3.82
C PRO A 394 -28.78 -10.43 -2.32
N ARG A 395 -28.57 -11.68 -1.95
CA ARG A 395 -28.30 -12.08 -0.58
C ARG A 395 -26.99 -11.48 -0.06
N LEU A 396 -25.94 -11.49 -0.89
CA LEU A 396 -24.67 -10.87 -0.58
C LEU A 396 -24.80 -9.36 -0.35
N THR A 397 -25.60 -8.69 -1.19
CA THR A 397 -25.82 -7.24 -1.09
C THR A 397 -26.49 -6.89 0.25
N ALA A 398 -27.48 -7.68 0.67
CA ALA A 398 -28.13 -7.51 1.97
C ALA A 398 -27.14 -7.68 3.14
N SER A 399 -26.14 -8.55 2.98
CA SER A 399 -25.11 -8.80 4.00
C SER A 399 -24.20 -7.58 4.27
N PHE A 400 -24.10 -6.62 3.36
CA PHE A 400 -23.29 -5.42 3.56
C PHE A 400 -24.01 -4.30 4.32
N ALA A 401 -25.32 -4.39 4.53
CA ALA A 401 -26.09 -3.37 5.25
C ALA A 401 -25.58 -3.04 6.67
N PRO A 402 -25.05 -3.99 7.47
CA PRO A 402 -24.50 -3.70 8.80
C PRO A 402 -23.22 -2.85 8.77
N LEU A 403 -22.50 -2.80 7.64
CA LEU A 403 -21.19 -2.16 7.52
C LEU A 403 -21.28 -0.64 7.34
N SER A 404 -21.71 0.09 8.37
CA SER A 404 -21.91 1.54 8.32
C SER A 404 -20.64 2.36 8.02
N SER A 405 -19.45 1.80 8.22
CA SER A 405 -18.15 2.46 8.02
C SER A 405 -17.46 2.06 6.71
N LEU A 406 -18.13 1.27 5.85
CA LEU A 406 -17.52 0.74 4.62
C LEU A 406 -17.15 1.86 3.65
N ARG A 407 -15.89 1.89 3.24
CA ARG A 407 -15.32 2.88 2.31
C ARG A 407 -14.94 2.28 0.97
N THR A 408 -14.41 1.07 1.02
CA THR A 408 -13.94 0.34 -0.16
C THR A 408 -14.56 -1.05 -0.17
N LEU A 409 -15.20 -1.41 -1.28
CA LEU A 409 -15.72 -2.75 -1.54
C LEU A 409 -15.17 -3.26 -2.86
N HIS A 410 -14.45 -4.37 -2.83
CA HIS A 410 -14.00 -5.06 -4.03
C HIS A 410 -14.50 -6.49 -4.07
N LEU A 411 -15.21 -6.84 -5.13
CA LEU A 411 -15.68 -8.18 -5.38
C LEU A 411 -14.92 -8.79 -6.56
N LEU A 412 -14.03 -9.73 -6.25
CA LEU A 412 -13.36 -10.56 -7.23
C LEU A 412 -14.29 -11.74 -7.51
N SER A 413 -14.73 -11.93 -8.72
CA SER A 413 -15.66 -13.00 -9.08
C SER A 413 -15.32 -13.57 -10.45
N GLN A 414 -15.66 -14.84 -10.66
CA GLN A 414 -15.57 -15.49 -11.96
C GLN A 414 -16.85 -15.27 -12.81
N ARG A 415 -17.92 -14.72 -12.24
CA ARG A 415 -19.16 -14.43 -12.97
C ARG A 415 -18.89 -13.43 -14.08
N ALA A 416 -19.40 -13.71 -15.26
CA ALA A 416 -19.27 -12.85 -16.44
C ALA A 416 -20.51 -11.95 -16.65
N ASP A 417 -21.62 -12.29 -16.01
CA ASP A 417 -22.98 -11.77 -16.24
C ASP A 417 -23.35 -10.54 -15.39
N VAL A 418 -22.43 -10.01 -14.58
CA VAL A 418 -22.69 -8.83 -13.75
C VAL A 418 -22.52 -7.56 -14.58
N SER A 419 -23.59 -6.80 -14.70
CA SER A 419 -23.64 -5.53 -15.43
C SER A 419 -23.16 -4.35 -14.58
N PRO A 420 -22.84 -3.20 -15.17
CA PRO A 420 -22.58 -1.96 -14.42
C PRO A 420 -23.78 -1.52 -13.56
N ASP A 421 -25.02 -1.84 -13.99
CA ASP A 421 -26.24 -1.49 -13.25
C ASP A 421 -26.37 -2.34 -11.97
N ASP A 422 -25.94 -3.61 -12.00
CA ASP A 422 -25.88 -4.44 -10.79
C ASP A 422 -24.88 -3.88 -9.78
N VAL A 423 -23.73 -3.37 -10.27
CA VAL A 423 -22.73 -2.72 -9.41
C VAL A 423 -23.24 -1.40 -8.84
N LEU A 424 -24.04 -0.66 -9.62
CA LEU A 424 -24.69 0.57 -9.14
C LEU A 424 -25.71 0.24 -8.05
N THR A 425 -26.57 -0.74 -8.27
CA THR A 425 -27.56 -1.22 -7.29
C THR A 425 -26.88 -1.65 -5.98
N LEU A 426 -25.75 -2.37 -6.09
CA LEU A 426 -24.94 -2.75 -4.94
C LEU A 426 -24.41 -1.51 -4.19
N ALA A 427 -23.91 -0.51 -4.93
CA ALA A 427 -23.40 0.73 -4.32
C ALA A 427 -24.49 1.55 -3.64
N GLU A 428 -25.72 1.52 -4.16
CA GLU A 428 -26.89 2.20 -3.58
C GLU A 428 -27.30 1.59 -2.24
N GLN A 429 -27.20 0.27 -2.11
CA GLN A 429 -27.57 -0.46 -0.90
C GLN A 429 -26.46 -0.47 0.18
N CYS A 430 -25.23 -0.15 -0.19
CA CYS A 430 -24.13 -0.01 0.75
C CYS A 430 -24.19 1.31 1.53
N ALA A 431 -23.44 1.37 2.63
CA ALA A 431 -23.33 2.55 3.48
C ALA A 431 -23.01 3.85 2.70
N PRO A 432 -23.52 5.00 3.15
CA PRO A 432 -23.21 6.31 2.54
C PRO A 432 -21.71 6.64 2.49
N THR A 433 -20.92 6.02 3.35
CA THR A 433 -19.46 6.18 3.42
C THR A 433 -18.71 5.49 2.28
N LEU A 434 -19.37 4.61 1.49
CA LEU A 434 -18.74 3.92 0.38
C LEU A 434 -18.30 4.92 -0.69
N GLY A 435 -16.99 5.04 -0.87
CA GLY A 435 -16.36 5.93 -1.85
C GLY A 435 -15.78 5.20 -3.06
N GLN A 436 -15.51 3.90 -2.93
CA GLN A 436 -14.92 3.10 -3.99
C GLN A 436 -15.58 1.72 -4.07
N ILE A 437 -15.94 1.31 -5.27
CA ILE A 437 -16.44 -0.04 -5.53
C ILE A 437 -15.68 -0.66 -6.69
N GLY A 438 -15.32 -1.92 -6.56
CA GLY A 438 -14.65 -2.70 -7.59
C GLY A 438 -15.39 -4.02 -7.88
N PHE A 439 -15.44 -4.37 -9.15
CA PHE A 439 -15.91 -5.69 -9.58
C PHE A 439 -14.94 -6.28 -10.61
N ARG A 440 -14.38 -7.45 -10.33
CA ARG A 440 -13.33 -8.08 -11.14
C ARG A 440 -12.12 -7.13 -11.32
N ASN A 441 -11.83 -6.71 -12.56
CA ASN A 441 -10.73 -5.83 -12.92
C ASN A 441 -11.14 -4.35 -13.11
N ARG A 442 -12.37 -4.01 -12.79
CA ARG A 442 -12.90 -2.65 -12.93
C ARG A 442 -13.11 -2.04 -11.56
N VAL A 443 -12.80 -0.77 -11.45
CA VAL A 443 -12.96 0.02 -10.22
C VAL A 443 -13.64 1.33 -10.57
N TRP A 444 -14.57 1.75 -9.73
CA TRP A 444 -15.30 3.01 -9.84
C TRP A 444 -15.23 3.79 -8.54
N ILE A 445 -15.28 5.10 -8.68
CA ILE A 445 -15.54 6.03 -7.58
C ILE A 445 -17.06 6.18 -7.45
N VAL A 446 -17.55 5.97 -6.24
CA VAL A 446 -18.97 6.17 -5.90
C VAL A 446 -19.19 7.64 -5.57
N ARG A 447 -20.05 8.29 -6.34
CA ARG A 447 -20.46 9.69 -6.12
C ARG A 447 -21.88 9.73 -5.63
N ARG A 448 -22.13 10.52 -4.57
CA ARG A 448 -23.44 10.78 -4.01
C ARG A 448 -23.76 12.25 -4.14
N THR A 449 -24.78 12.59 -4.93
CA THR A 449 -25.26 13.96 -5.08
C THR A 449 -26.51 14.13 -4.24
N HIS A 450 -26.41 15.00 -3.24
CA HIS A 450 -27.58 15.42 -2.49
C HIS A 450 -28.36 16.45 -3.32
N PRO A 451 -29.68 16.41 -3.33
CA PRO A 451 -30.46 17.47 -3.93
C PRO A 451 -30.10 18.81 -3.22
N PRO A 452 -30.08 19.92 -3.94
CA PRO A 452 -29.82 21.22 -3.31
C PRO A 452 -30.85 21.44 -2.19
N PRO A 453 -30.44 22.05 -1.06
CA PRO A 453 -31.39 22.38 0.00
C PRO A 453 -32.53 23.21 -0.56
N ALA A 454 -33.75 22.92 -0.13
CA ALA A 454 -34.94 23.69 -0.54
C ALA A 454 -34.66 25.19 -0.35
N ARG A 455 -34.97 25.98 -1.38
CA ARG A 455 -34.78 27.45 -1.30
C ARG A 455 -35.57 27.99 -0.10
N PRO A 456 -35.00 28.94 0.65
CA PRO A 456 -35.67 29.54 1.83
C PRO A 456 -36.94 30.35 1.52
N ASP A 457 -37.35 30.42 0.25
CA ASP A 457 -38.54 31.15 -0.20
C ASP A 457 -39.87 30.33 -0.15
N SER A 458 -39.86 29.15 0.52
CA SER A 458 -41.10 28.43 0.78
C SER A 458 -41.89 29.17 1.86
N PRO A 459 -43.19 29.44 1.62
CA PRO A 459 -44.01 30.21 2.56
C PRO A 459 -44.08 29.54 3.94
N PRO A 460 -44.06 30.32 5.05
CA PRO A 460 -44.14 29.78 6.39
C PRO A 460 -45.50 29.13 6.60
N GLY A 461 -45.55 27.81 6.57
CA GLY A 461 -46.81 27.05 6.71
C GLY A 461 -46.73 25.62 6.19
N ALA A 462 -45.69 25.23 5.50
CA ALA A 462 -45.49 23.83 5.13
C ALA A 462 -45.09 23.04 6.38
N GLY A 463 -45.88 22.05 6.73
CA GLY A 463 -45.70 21.14 7.88
C GLY A 463 -44.34 20.42 7.91
N PRO A 464 -44.12 19.53 8.88
CA PRO A 464 -42.79 18.99 9.19
C PRO A 464 -42.08 18.50 7.92
N GLU A 465 -40.84 18.95 7.74
CA GLU A 465 -39.96 18.71 6.60
C GLU A 465 -40.11 17.28 6.08
N ALA A 466 -40.56 17.15 4.82
CA ALA A 466 -40.52 15.88 4.14
C ALA A 466 -39.10 15.34 4.17
N PRO A 467 -38.86 14.05 4.47
CA PRO A 467 -37.54 13.47 4.51
C PRO A 467 -36.81 13.82 3.20
N SER A 468 -35.61 14.40 3.33
CA SER A 468 -34.80 14.83 2.18
C SER A 468 -34.71 13.66 1.20
N ALA A 469 -34.98 13.91 -0.07
CA ALA A 469 -34.93 12.88 -1.10
C ALA A 469 -33.58 12.13 -1.03
N PRO A 470 -33.58 10.79 -1.19
CA PRO A 470 -32.35 10.01 -1.09
C PRO A 470 -31.29 10.52 -2.07
N ALA A 471 -30.04 10.56 -1.63
CA ALA A 471 -28.93 11.01 -2.46
C ALA A 471 -28.84 10.13 -3.72
N LYS A 472 -28.76 10.75 -4.89
CA LYS A 472 -28.57 10.04 -6.15
C LYS A 472 -27.14 9.48 -6.20
N VAL A 473 -27.00 8.17 -6.36
CA VAL A 473 -25.72 7.48 -6.52
C VAL A 473 -25.34 7.42 -7.99
N SER A 474 -24.07 7.57 -8.29
CA SER A 474 -23.51 7.37 -9.64
C SER A 474 -22.10 6.79 -9.55
N LEU A 475 -21.71 6.04 -10.57
CA LEU A 475 -20.38 5.45 -10.71
C LEU A 475 -19.55 6.26 -11.69
N ALA A 476 -18.40 6.79 -11.25
CA ALA A 476 -17.43 7.45 -12.09
C ALA A 476 -16.21 6.54 -12.31
N PRO A 477 -15.54 6.58 -13.47
CA PRO A 477 -14.28 5.86 -13.67
C PRO A 477 -13.26 6.22 -12.60
N TYR A 478 -12.43 5.24 -12.21
CA TYR A 478 -11.35 5.49 -11.26
C TYR A 478 -10.26 6.34 -11.94
N ASP A 479 -10.10 7.56 -11.49
CA ASP A 479 -9.18 8.58 -12.05
C ASP A 479 -8.18 9.14 -11.02
N LEU A 480 -8.05 8.48 -9.86
CA LEU A 480 -7.08 8.89 -8.85
C LEU A 480 -5.64 8.60 -9.29
N PRO A 481 -4.67 9.39 -8.82
CA PRO A 481 -3.26 9.27 -9.25
C PRO A 481 -2.53 8.04 -8.70
N TRP A 482 -3.17 7.24 -7.86
CA TRP A 482 -2.63 5.98 -7.30
C TRP A 482 -3.46 4.79 -7.76
N TRP A 483 -2.83 3.61 -7.78
CA TRP A 483 -3.54 2.37 -8.05
C TRP A 483 -4.39 1.96 -6.85
N PRO A 484 -5.61 1.42 -7.06
CA PRO A 484 -6.37 0.79 -5.99
C PRO A 484 -5.55 -0.34 -5.38
N GLU A 485 -5.44 -0.39 -4.04
CA GLU A 485 -4.65 -1.43 -3.34
C GLU A 485 -5.04 -2.85 -3.79
N ALA A 486 -6.33 -3.12 -3.95
CA ALA A 486 -6.83 -4.41 -4.40
C ALA A 486 -6.30 -4.87 -5.78
N LEU A 487 -5.83 -3.94 -6.62
CA LEU A 487 -5.22 -4.27 -7.90
C LEU A 487 -3.68 -4.43 -7.82
N LEU A 488 -3.06 -4.01 -6.72
CA LEU A 488 -1.61 -4.12 -6.52
C LEU A 488 -1.18 -5.56 -6.22
N VAL A 489 -2.04 -6.35 -5.57
CA VAL A 489 -1.78 -7.76 -5.20
C VAL A 489 -1.61 -8.68 -6.41
N ILE A 490 -2.10 -8.29 -7.59
CA ILE A 490 -2.12 -9.15 -8.80
C ILE A 490 -0.84 -9.00 -9.65
N ARG A 491 0.09 -8.11 -9.31
CA ARG A 491 1.20 -7.72 -10.20
C ARG A 491 2.62 -8.00 -9.70
N THR A 492 2.75 -8.73 -8.63
CA THR A 492 4.08 -9.24 -8.21
C THR A 492 4.43 -10.57 -8.83
#